data_9496d88657caf947391f499a18f103ba
#
_entry.id   9496d88657caf947391f499a18f103ba
#
_cell.length_a   1.000
_cell.length_b   1.000
_cell.length_c   1.000
_cell.angle_alpha   90.00
_cell.angle_beta   90.00
_cell.angle_gamma   90.00
#
_symmetry.space_group_name_H-M   'P 1'
#
loop_
_entity.id
_entity.type
_entity.pdbx_description
1 polymer ?
#
loop_
_entity_poly.entity_id
_entity_poly.type
_entity_poly.pdbx_seq_one_letter_code
_entity_poly.pdbx_strand_id
1 'polypeptide(L)'
;MSDLIHSTAAELGTLIARREVSSEEVTRAHLDRIEQVDGPVNAFLAVDRGRAIESARRVDERIAAGEKLGPLAGVPIAVKDLFCYRGMPTTAASRMLEKWVPPYNSTVVQRCLDAGLVVLGKTNLDEFAMGSSTETSAFGPTHNPWDLDRVPGGSGGGSAAALAAYEAPLALGTDTGGSIRQPAAVTGTVGVKPTYGGTSRHGVIAMASSLDQPGPCARTVLDTALLHEVIGGHDPMDQTSIDQPVPATTEAARIGDVRGMRIGVVRELSGEGYQPGVEARFTETVELLTGLGAEVVEVSCPNFEYALPAYYLIQPAEVSSNLARYDAMRYGLRLDDDGDHSAEQVMRATRGAGFGAEAKRRIILGTYALSAGYFDAYYGSAQKIRTLIQRDFAQAWRSCDALVAPTTPTVAFTLGERTDDPMAMYLSLIHI
;
A
#
# COMPACT_ATOMS: atom_id res chain seq x y z
N MET A 1 -27.62 -10.74 -5.97
CA MET A 1 -26.69 -9.92 -5.13
C MET A 1 -25.32 -10.58 -4.95
N SER A 2 -25.22 -11.93 -4.85
CA SER A 2 -23.95 -12.63 -4.73
C SER A 2 -22.99 -12.40 -5.91
N ASP A 3 -23.48 -12.19 -7.11
CA ASP A 3 -22.67 -12.05 -8.31
C ASP A 3 -21.92 -10.71 -8.38
N LEU A 4 -22.53 -9.62 -7.87
CA LEU A 4 -21.92 -8.27 -7.94
C LEU A 4 -20.60 -8.16 -7.15
N ILE A 5 -20.48 -8.76 -5.98
CA ILE A 5 -19.26 -8.69 -5.18
C ILE A 5 -18.10 -9.49 -5.80
N HIS A 6 -18.40 -10.49 -6.63
CA HIS A 6 -17.39 -11.29 -7.32
C HIS A 6 -16.95 -10.69 -8.66
N SER A 7 -17.74 -9.77 -9.23
CA SER A 7 -17.38 -9.06 -10.47
C SER A 7 -16.11 -8.23 -10.31
N THR A 8 -15.34 -8.10 -11.38
CA THR A 8 -14.18 -7.21 -11.44
C THR A 8 -14.62 -5.74 -11.48
N ALA A 9 -13.73 -4.82 -11.15
CA ALA A 9 -14.04 -3.40 -11.22
C ALA A 9 -14.38 -2.95 -12.66
N ALA A 10 -13.71 -3.52 -13.66
CA ALA A 10 -13.96 -3.27 -15.07
C ALA A 10 -15.36 -3.74 -15.50
N GLU A 11 -15.79 -4.93 -15.03
CA GLU A 11 -17.14 -5.45 -15.27
C GLU A 11 -18.20 -4.57 -14.60
N LEU A 12 -18.01 -4.25 -13.31
CA LEU A 12 -18.92 -3.38 -12.56
C LEU A 12 -19.07 -2.01 -13.24
N GLY A 13 -17.96 -1.37 -13.63
CA GLY A 13 -18.00 -0.10 -14.33
C GLY A 13 -18.75 -0.20 -15.68
N THR A 14 -18.62 -1.33 -16.38
CA THR A 14 -19.35 -1.58 -17.63
C THR A 14 -20.86 -1.75 -17.39
N LEU A 15 -21.25 -2.53 -16.39
CA LEU A 15 -22.66 -2.76 -16.02
C LEU A 15 -23.32 -1.44 -15.58
N ILE A 16 -22.63 -0.65 -14.77
CA ILE A 16 -23.11 0.66 -14.30
C ILE A 16 -23.28 1.63 -15.49
N ALA A 17 -22.29 1.72 -16.37
CA ALA A 17 -22.35 2.60 -17.55
C ALA A 17 -23.50 2.23 -18.50
N ARG A 18 -23.83 0.94 -18.61
CA ARG A 18 -24.97 0.44 -19.40
C ARG A 18 -26.31 0.52 -18.66
N ARG A 19 -26.32 0.95 -17.40
CA ARG A 19 -27.51 0.96 -16.53
C ARG A 19 -28.14 -0.43 -16.34
N GLU A 20 -27.35 -1.49 -16.44
CA GLU A 20 -27.78 -2.85 -16.12
C GLU A 20 -27.85 -3.06 -14.61
N VAL A 21 -27.02 -2.33 -13.86
CA VAL A 21 -27.06 -2.16 -12.41
C VAL A 21 -26.79 -0.70 -12.05
N SER A 22 -27.26 -0.24 -10.90
CA SER A 22 -26.92 1.09 -10.38
C SER A 22 -25.65 1.04 -9.52
N SER A 23 -24.97 2.18 -9.41
CA SER A 23 -23.86 2.34 -8.45
C SER A 23 -24.35 2.13 -7.01
N GLU A 24 -25.57 2.54 -6.69
CA GLU A 24 -26.18 2.29 -5.36
C GLU A 24 -26.32 0.80 -5.08
N GLU A 25 -26.80 -0.03 -6.02
CA GLU A 25 -26.93 -1.48 -5.85
C GLU A 25 -25.56 -2.15 -5.61
N VAL A 26 -24.55 -1.79 -6.42
CA VAL A 26 -23.19 -2.30 -6.27
C VAL A 26 -22.59 -1.89 -4.91
N THR A 27 -22.75 -0.63 -4.53
CA THR A 27 -22.25 -0.11 -3.25
C THR A 27 -22.92 -0.80 -2.06
N ARG A 28 -24.24 -1.02 -2.11
CA ARG A 28 -24.96 -1.75 -1.05
C ARG A 28 -24.48 -3.19 -0.93
N ALA A 29 -24.28 -3.89 -2.04
CA ALA A 29 -23.81 -5.26 -2.03
C ALA A 29 -22.46 -5.40 -1.31
N HIS A 30 -21.51 -4.48 -1.55
CA HIS A 30 -20.21 -4.48 -0.86
C HIS A 30 -20.32 -4.05 0.60
N LEU A 31 -21.16 -3.05 0.94
CA LEU A 31 -21.38 -2.66 2.33
C LEU A 31 -22.03 -3.78 3.14
N ASP A 32 -22.98 -4.52 2.56
CA ASP A 32 -23.60 -5.69 3.19
C ASP A 32 -22.57 -6.83 3.35
N ARG A 33 -21.65 -6.99 2.40
CA ARG A 33 -20.54 -7.94 2.52
C ARG A 33 -19.60 -7.57 3.66
N ILE A 34 -19.21 -6.31 3.81
CA ILE A 34 -18.41 -5.81 4.94
C ILE A 34 -19.10 -6.16 6.26
N GLU A 35 -20.38 -5.85 6.38
CA GLU A 35 -21.16 -6.14 7.60
C GLU A 35 -21.18 -7.65 7.95
N GLN A 36 -21.18 -8.51 6.92
CA GLN A 36 -21.23 -9.97 7.11
C GLN A 36 -19.88 -10.57 7.53
N VAL A 37 -18.75 -10.06 7.04
CA VAL A 37 -17.47 -10.78 7.16
C VAL A 37 -16.34 -10.00 7.82
N ASP A 38 -16.41 -8.67 7.92
CA ASP A 38 -15.29 -7.88 8.43
C ASP A 38 -15.09 -8.03 9.95
N GLY A 39 -16.10 -8.48 10.69
CA GLY A 39 -15.95 -8.71 12.13
C GLY A 39 -14.72 -9.54 12.50
N PRO A 40 -14.55 -10.75 11.96
CA PRO A 40 -13.35 -11.56 12.18
C PRO A 40 -12.14 -11.15 11.33
N VAL A 41 -12.32 -10.47 10.18
CA VAL A 41 -11.21 -10.06 9.29
C VAL A 41 -10.54 -8.79 9.81
N ASN A 42 -11.30 -7.82 10.31
CA ASN A 42 -10.84 -6.51 10.78
C ASN A 42 -10.04 -5.75 9.70
N ALA A 43 -10.55 -5.78 8.47
CA ALA A 43 -9.93 -5.07 7.35
C ALA A 43 -10.22 -3.56 7.39
N PHE A 44 -11.38 -3.14 7.92
CA PHE A 44 -11.78 -1.74 8.00
C PHE A 44 -11.66 -1.17 9.43
N LEU A 45 -11.13 0.05 9.54
CA LEU A 45 -11.14 0.86 10.75
C LEU A 45 -12.36 1.79 10.83
N ALA A 46 -12.89 2.17 9.68
CA ALA A 46 -14.08 3.02 9.60
C ALA A 46 -14.81 2.77 8.27
N VAL A 47 -16.14 2.64 8.35
CA VAL A 47 -17.05 2.54 7.20
C VAL A 47 -18.12 3.62 7.35
N ASP A 48 -18.37 4.39 6.29
CA ASP A 48 -19.45 5.38 6.27
C ASP A 48 -20.51 4.98 5.24
N ARG A 49 -21.40 4.09 5.66
CA ARG A 49 -22.50 3.55 4.84
C ARG A 49 -23.37 4.65 4.23
N GLY A 50 -23.72 5.67 5.01
CA GLY A 50 -24.57 6.75 4.57
C GLY A 50 -23.94 7.56 3.44
N ARG A 51 -22.71 7.98 3.65
CA ARG A 51 -21.94 8.77 2.69
C ARG A 51 -21.61 7.97 1.41
N ALA A 52 -21.29 6.68 1.52
CA ALA A 52 -21.04 5.83 0.37
C ALA A 52 -22.29 5.72 -0.51
N ILE A 53 -23.46 5.42 0.07
CA ILE A 53 -24.73 5.34 -0.65
C ILE A 53 -25.10 6.68 -1.31
N GLU A 54 -24.95 7.80 -0.60
CA GLU A 54 -25.21 9.13 -1.16
C GLU A 54 -24.26 9.45 -2.33
N SER A 55 -22.98 9.05 -2.22
CA SER A 55 -22.01 9.22 -3.31
C SER A 55 -22.39 8.38 -4.53
N ALA A 56 -22.81 7.13 -4.33
CA ALA A 56 -23.28 6.26 -5.39
C ALA A 56 -24.49 6.82 -6.12
N ARG A 57 -25.49 7.30 -5.38
CA ARG A 57 -26.68 7.95 -5.97
C ARG A 57 -26.32 9.15 -6.83
N ARG A 58 -25.39 9.99 -6.39
CA ARG A 58 -24.93 11.12 -7.20
C ARG A 58 -24.29 10.68 -8.52
N VAL A 59 -23.59 9.55 -8.54
CA VAL A 59 -23.05 8.99 -9.79
C VAL A 59 -24.19 8.49 -10.68
N ASP A 60 -25.15 7.77 -10.13
CA ASP A 60 -26.34 7.30 -10.87
C ASP A 60 -27.12 8.47 -11.50
N GLU A 61 -27.30 9.58 -10.77
CA GLU A 61 -27.93 10.81 -11.27
C GLU A 61 -27.16 11.43 -12.44
N ARG A 62 -25.82 11.49 -12.36
CA ARG A 62 -24.94 11.99 -13.43
C ARG A 62 -25.05 11.14 -14.69
N ILE A 63 -25.05 9.81 -14.53
CA ILE A 63 -25.22 8.85 -15.65
C ILE A 63 -26.64 9.01 -16.24
N ALA A 64 -27.65 9.16 -15.39
CA ALA A 64 -29.06 9.39 -15.85
C ALA A 64 -29.20 10.69 -16.65
N ALA A 65 -28.44 11.73 -16.28
CA ALA A 65 -28.40 13.00 -17.00
C ALA A 65 -27.61 12.94 -18.33
N GLY A 66 -27.03 11.77 -18.66
CA GLY A 66 -26.28 11.56 -19.91
C GLY A 66 -24.80 12.01 -19.85
N GLU A 67 -24.27 12.27 -18.65
CA GLU A 67 -22.86 12.60 -18.49
C GLU A 67 -21.96 11.40 -18.87
N LYS A 68 -20.93 11.65 -19.68
CA LYS A 68 -19.94 10.61 -20.00
C LYS A 68 -18.89 10.55 -18.91
N LEU A 69 -18.97 9.54 -18.06
CA LEU A 69 -18.03 9.30 -16.99
C LEU A 69 -16.92 8.29 -17.40
N GLY A 70 -15.86 8.25 -16.61
CA GLY A 70 -14.76 7.29 -16.80
C GLY A 70 -15.16 5.84 -16.51
N PRO A 71 -14.30 4.86 -16.87
CA PRO A 71 -14.63 3.43 -16.81
C PRO A 71 -14.83 2.89 -15.39
N LEU A 72 -14.40 3.60 -14.37
CA LEU A 72 -14.57 3.20 -12.96
C LEU A 72 -15.62 4.02 -12.21
N ALA A 73 -16.40 4.86 -12.92
CA ALA A 73 -17.43 5.66 -12.26
C ALA A 73 -18.51 4.77 -11.62
N GLY A 74 -18.81 5.04 -10.36
CA GLY A 74 -19.76 4.29 -9.55
C GLY A 74 -19.19 3.02 -8.90
N VAL A 75 -17.94 2.67 -9.20
CA VAL A 75 -17.30 1.46 -8.62
C VAL A 75 -16.83 1.79 -7.20
N PRO A 76 -17.10 0.89 -6.21
CA PRO A 76 -16.63 1.05 -4.84
C PRO A 76 -15.11 0.92 -4.69
N ILE A 77 -14.53 1.64 -3.71
CA ILE A 77 -13.11 1.57 -3.38
C ILE A 77 -12.88 1.65 -1.87
N ALA A 78 -11.96 0.82 -1.36
CA ALA A 78 -11.42 0.90 -0.01
C ALA A 78 -10.16 1.77 0.03
N VAL A 79 -9.94 2.52 1.11
CA VAL A 79 -8.83 3.49 1.19
C VAL A 79 -8.00 3.22 2.43
N LYS A 80 -6.71 2.87 2.26
CA LYS A 80 -5.79 2.68 3.39
C LYS A 80 -5.78 3.90 4.31
N ASP A 81 -5.80 3.68 5.62
CA ASP A 81 -5.99 4.77 6.59
C ASP A 81 -4.75 5.66 6.82
N LEU A 82 -3.89 5.75 5.81
CA LEU A 82 -2.85 6.77 5.65
C LEU A 82 -3.27 7.94 4.77
N PHE A 83 -4.31 7.77 3.95
CA PHE A 83 -4.78 8.81 3.03
C PHE A 83 -5.76 9.73 3.73
N CYS A 84 -5.48 11.02 3.73
CA CYS A 84 -6.42 12.04 4.18
C CYS A 84 -7.70 11.97 3.32
N TYR A 85 -8.82 11.82 3.99
CA TYR A 85 -10.15 11.89 3.40
C TYR A 85 -11.01 12.83 4.23
N ARG A 86 -11.40 13.97 3.66
CA ARG A 86 -12.13 15.02 4.38
C ARG A 86 -13.38 14.47 5.05
N GLY A 87 -13.57 14.78 6.33
CA GLY A 87 -14.75 14.41 7.09
C GLY A 87 -14.79 12.96 7.58
N MET A 88 -13.72 12.19 7.37
CA MET A 88 -13.58 10.84 7.88
C MET A 88 -12.26 10.71 8.68
N PRO A 89 -12.23 10.00 9.80
CA PRO A 89 -11.00 9.82 10.57
C PRO A 89 -9.85 9.31 9.69
N THR A 90 -8.64 9.79 9.92
CA THR A 90 -7.41 9.28 9.32
C THR A 90 -6.40 9.10 10.43
N THR A 91 -6.31 7.86 10.91
CA THR A 91 -5.62 7.55 12.16
C THR A 91 -4.18 7.04 11.96
N ALA A 92 -3.82 6.61 10.75
CA ALA A 92 -2.60 5.87 10.47
C ALA A 92 -2.45 4.63 11.38
N ALA A 93 -3.56 4.03 11.79
CA ALA A 93 -3.65 2.93 12.76
C ALA A 93 -2.94 3.23 14.09
N SER A 94 -2.87 4.50 14.50
CA SER A 94 -2.18 4.98 15.70
C SER A 94 -3.12 5.74 16.63
N ARG A 95 -2.91 5.59 17.95
CA ARG A 95 -3.58 6.44 18.95
C ARG A 95 -3.20 7.91 18.83
N MET A 96 -2.05 8.22 18.24
CA MET A 96 -1.63 9.59 17.97
C MET A 96 -2.65 10.39 17.15
N LEU A 97 -3.37 9.74 16.24
CA LEU A 97 -4.33 10.35 15.33
C LEU A 97 -5.75 9.78 15.45
N GLU A 98 -6.04 9.01 16.48
CA GLU A 98 -7.32 8.29 16.67
C GLU A 98 -8.56 9.16 16.44
N LYS A 99 -8.52 10.41 16.88
CA LYS A 99 -9.65 11.37 16.76
C LYS A 99 -9.45 12.42 15.67
N TRP A 100 -8.37 12.31 14.91
CA TRP A 100 -8.08 13.34 13.91
C TRP A 100 -8.88 13.13 12.63
N VAL A 101 -9.61 14.17 12.24
CA VAL A 101 -10.38 14.22 11.00
C VAL A 101 -9.76 15.27 10.09
N PRO A 102 -9.18 14.90 8.93
CA PRO A 102 -8.53 15.85 8.04
C PRO A 102 -9.53 16.81 7.42
N PRO A 103 -9.16 18.11 7.27
CA PRO A 103 -10.01 19.11 6.61
C PRO A 103 -9.89 19.08 5.07
N TYR A 104 -9.07 18.19 4.50
CA TYR A 104 -8.78 18.08 3.06
C TYR A 104 -8.65 16.62 2.63
N ASN A 105 -8.69 16.39 1.32
CA ASN A 105 -8.40 15.09 0.71
C ASN A 105 -6.93 15.00 0.29
N SER A 106 -6.36 13.81 0.32
CA SER A 106 -5.15 13.54 -0.44
C SER A 106 -5.45 13.62 -1.94
N THR A 107 -4.44 13.99 -2.73
CA THR A 107 -4.60 14.13 -4.19
C THR A 107 -5.11 12.84 -4.84
N VAL A 108 -4.56 11.68 -4.44
CA VAL A 108 -5.01 10.39 -5.00
C VAL A 108 -6.45 10.06 -4.64
N VAL A 109 -6.91 10.38 -3.43
CA VAL A 109 -8.33 10.23 -3.04
C VAL A 109 -9.19 11.22 -3.82
N GLN A 110 -8.76 12.47 -3.98
CA GLN A 110 -9.51 13.46 -4.75
C GLN A 110 -9.70 13.00 -6.20
N ARG A 111 -8.64 12.47 -6.85
CA ARG A 111 -8.72 11.91 -8.20
C ARG A 111 -9.70 10.74 -8.30
N CYS A 112 -9.74 9.86 -7.30
CA CYS A 112 -10.76 8.81 -7.25
C CYS A 112 -12.18 9.39 -7.19
N LEU A 113 -12.40 10.39 -6.34
CA LEU A 113 -13.72 11.05 -6.24
C LEU A 113 -14.11 11.77 -7.54
N ASP A 114 -13.17 12.47 -8.17
CA ASP A 114 -13.40 13.18 -9.45
C ASP A 114 -13.71 12.21 -10.59
N ALA A 115 -13.10 11.01 -10.56
CA ALA A 115 -13.41 9.91 -11.49
C ALA A 115 -14.74 9.20 -11.16
N GLY A 116 -15.42 9.59 -10.07
CA GLY A 116 -16.70 9.03 -9.66
C GLY A 116 -16.62 7.71 -8.89
N LEU A 117 -15.45 7.31 -8.35
CA LEU A 117 -15.39 6.16 -7.47
C LEU A 117 -16.07 6.44 -6.12
N VAL A 118 -16.61 5.38 -5.52
CA VAL A 118 -17.37 5.45 -4.26
C VAL A 118 -16.51 4.91 -3.10
N VAL A 119 -16.05 5.78 -2.21
CA VAL A 119 -15.27 5.37 -1.04
C VAL A 119 -16.18 4.69 -0.02
N LEU A 120 -15.91 3.41 0.28
CA LEU A 120 -16.62 2.61 1.29
C LEU A 120 -16.15 2.93 2.71
N GLY A 121 -14.83 3.05 2.90
CA GLY A 121 -14.25 3.22 4.20
C GLY A 121 -12.73 3.28 4.19
N LYS A 122 -12.16 3.28 5.42
CA LYS A 122 -10.74 3.37 5.71
C LYS A 122 -10.23 2.02 6.21
N THR A 123 -9.23 1.46 5.53
CA THR A 123 -8.70 0.13 5.86
C THR A 123 -7.55 0.17 6.85
N ASN A 124 -7.47 -0.88 7.64
CA ASN A 124 -6.45 -1.10 8.65
C ASN A 124 -5.04 -1.26 8.06
N LEU A 125 -4.03 -1.03 8.87
CA LEU A 125 -2.62 -1.09 8.47
C LEU A 125 -1.72 -1.27 9.70
N ASP A 126 -0.45 -1.55 9.50
CA ASP A 126 0.56 -1.37 10.55
C ASP A 126 0.68 0.10 10.94
N GLU A 127 0.89 0.40 12.21
CA GLU A 127 0.97 1.77 12.74
C GLU A 127 1.96 2.64 11.93
N PHE A 128 1.48 3.76 11.38
CA PHE A 128 2.23 4.65 10.46
C PHE A 128 2.92 3.92 9.31
N ALA A 129 2.35 2.82 8.83
CA ALA A 129 2.90 1.93 7.81
C ALA A 129 4.21 1.21 8.21
N MET A 130 4.51 1.12 9.50
CA MET A 130 5.71 0.50 10.05
C MET A 130 5.47 -0.94 10.49
N GLY A 131 5.51 -1.85 9.53
CA GLY A 131 5.35 -3.28 9.73
C GLY A 131 5.15 -4.02 8.42
N SER A 132 5.03 -5.35 8.51
CA SER A 132 4.84 -6.24 7.37
C SER A 132 3.77 -7.32 7.62
N SER A 133 2.92 -7.13 8.65
CA SER A 133 1.93 -8.11 9.06
C SER A 133 0.57 -7.53 9.46
N THR A 134 0.47 -6.20 9.62
CA THR A 134 -0.72 -5.49 10.14
C THR A 134 -1.05 -5.86 11.59
N GLU A 135 -0.05 -6.36 12.35
CA GLU A 135 -0.19 -6.67 13.78
C GLU A 135 0.11 -5.47 14.68
N THR A 136 0.79 -4.43 14.18
CA THR A 136 1.16 -3.25 14.98
C THR A 136 0.07 -2.19 15.08
N SER A 137 -1.09 -2.42 14.47
CA SER A 137 -2.24 -1.51 14.55
C SER A 137 -2.71 -1.31 16.00
N ALA A 138 -2.93 -0.07 16.40
CA ALA A 138 -3.52 0.27 17.70
C ALA A 138 -4.98 -0.18 17.86
N PHE A 139 -5.61 -0.64 16.77
CA PHE A 139 -7.01 -1.07 16.69
C PHE A 139 -7.17 -2.59 16.49
N GLY A 140 -6.10 -3.34 16.75
CA GLY A 140 -6.04 -4.78 16.58
C GLY A 140 -5.54 -5.22 15.20
N PRO A 141 -5.10 -6.48 15.07
CA PRO A 141 -4.58 -7.02 13.83
C PRO A 141 -5.68 -7.20 12.78
N THR A 142 -5.29 -7.18 11.52
CA THR A 142 -6.12 -7.70 10.43
C THR A 142 -5.76 -9.16 10.20
N HIS A 143 -6.76 -9.97 9.91
CA HIS A 143 -6.64 -11.40 9.66
C HIS A 143 -6.70 -11.70 8.16
N ASN A 144 -5.99 -12.74 7.72
CA ASN A 144 -6.04 -13.17 6.33
C ASN A 144 -7.38 -13.89 6.04
N PRO A 145 -8.18 -13.45 5.06
CA PRO A 145 -9.48 -14.08 4.80
C PRO A 145 -9.41 -15.55 4.37
N TRP A 146 -8.24 -16.02 3.88
CA TRP A 146 -8.03 -17.42 3.51
C TRP A 146 -7.80 -18.34 4.73
N ASP A 147 -7.24 -17.78 5.81
CA ASP A 147 -6.98 -18.47 7.06
C ASP A 147 -6.86 -17.41 8.16
N LEU A 148 -7.88 -17.30 9.02
CA LEU A 148 -7.98 -16.25 10.03
C LEU A 148 -6.89 -16.31 11.11
N ASP A 149 -6.15 -17.41 11.21
CA ASP A 149 -5.01 -17.53 12.10
C ASP A 149 -3.71 -16.97 11.51
N ARG A 150 -3.75 -16.48 10.26
CA ARG A 150 -2.58 -15.97 9.54
C ARG A 150 -2.66 -14.48 9.28
N VAL A 151 -1.47 -13.89 9.08
CA VAL A 151 -1.32 -12.48 8.74
C VAL A 151 -1.76 -12.22 7.28
N PRO A 152 -2.37 -11.08 6.96
CA PRO A 152 -2.68 -10.65 5.60
C PRO A 152 -1.48 -9.98 4.92
N GLY A 153 -0.32 -9.95 5.60
CA GLY A 153 0.80 -9.10 5.22
C GLY A 153 0.63 -7.65 5.68
N GLY A 154 1.58 -6.80 5.35
CA GLY A 154 1.61 -5.38 5.75
C GLY A 154 2.63 -4.54 4.95
N SER A 155 2.54 -3.27 5.18
CA SER A 155 1.66 -2.55 6.08
C SER A 155 0.22 -2.35 5.54
N GLY A 156 -0.08 -2.65 4.27
CA GLY A 156 -1.39 -2.50 3.63
C GLY A 156 -2.29 -3.73 3.78
N GLY A 157 -2.19 -4.50 4.87
CA GLY A 157 -2.92 -5.75 5.06
C GLY A 157 -4.44 -5.60 5.03
N GLY A 158 -4.99 -4.54 5.61
CA GLY A 158 -6.42 -4.27 5.55
C GLY A 158 -6.94 -4.06 4.13
N SER A 159 -6.21 -3.32 3.28
CA SER A 159 -6.58 -3.14 1.88
C SER A 159 -6.55 -4.46 1.09
N ALA A 160 -5.52 -5.29 1.30
CA ALA A 160 -5.40 -6.57 0.64
C ALA A 160 -6.44 -7.59 1.15
N ALA A 161 -6.70 -7.62 2.46
CA ALA A 161 -7.73 -8.46 3.06
C ALA A 161 -9.13 -8.08 2.57
N ALA A 162 -9.45 -6.79 2.49
CA ALA A 162 -10.74 -6.32 1.97
C ALA A 162 -10.98 -6.80 0.51
N LEU A 163 -9.94 -6.79 -0.34
CA LEU A 163 -10.02 -7.33 -1.70
C LEU A 163 -10.23 -8.85 -1.71
N ALA A 164 -9.46 -9.59 -0.90
CA ALA A 164 -9.53 -11.05 -0.84
C ALA A 164 -10.86 -11.54 -0.24
N ALA A 165 -11.45 -10.78 0.71
CA ALA A 165 -12.74 -11.06 1.32
C ALA A 165 -13.93 -10.62 0.45
N TYR A 166 -13.69 -10.04 -0.72
CA TYR A 166 -14.72 -9.44 -1.60
C TYR A 166 -15.50 -8.27 -0.96
N GLU A 167 -14.92 -7.60 -0.02
CA GLU A 167 -15.48 -6.42 0.64
C GLU A 167 -15.39 -5.16 -0.23
N ALA A 168 -14.40 -5.12 -1.13
CA ALA A 168 -14.25 -4.08 -2.13
C ALA A 168 -13.65 -4.65 -3.42
N PRO A 169 -13.98 -4.11 -4.61
CA PRO A 169 -13.34 -4.50 -5.87
C PRO A 169 -11.99 -3.82 -6.10
N LEU A 170 -11.79 -2.65 -5.50
CA LEU A 170 -10.60 -1.80 -5.60
C LEU A 170 -10.13 -1.34 -4.23
N ALA A 171 -8.84 -1.11 -4.08
CA ALA A 171 -8.30 -0.46 -2.89
C ALA A 171 -7.09 0.44 -3.22
N LEU A 172 -6.87 1.47 -2.37
CA LEU A 172 -5.63 2.23 -2.33
C LEU A 172 -4.72 1.68 -1.24
N GLY A 173 -3.43 1.58 -1.56
CA GLY A 173 -2.36 1.24 -0.64
C GLY A 173 -1.19 2.21 -0.74
N THR A 174 -0.20 2.06 0.16
CA THR A 174 1.11 2.72 0.08
C THR A 174 2.20 1.65 0.18
N ASP A 175 3.26 1.83 -0.57
CA ASP A 175 4.42 0.94 -0.59
C ASP A 175 5.70 1.74 -0.37
N THR A 176 6.39 1.48 0.70
CA THR A 176 7.68 2.08 1.04
C THR A 176 8.80 1.06 0.93
N GLY A 177 8.54 -0.15 1.39
CA GLY A 177 9.45 -1.29 1.34
C GLY A 177 8.72 -2.59 1.01
N GLY A 178 7.59 -2.55 0.27
CA GLY A 178 6.81 -3.73 -0.09
C GLY A 178 5.35 -3.70 0.39
N SER A 179 4.91 -2.63 1.06
CA SER A 179 3.62 -2.60 1.78
C SER A 179 2.34 -2.61 0.91
N ILE A 180 2.45 -2.69 -0.40
CA ILE A 180 1.40 -3.07 -1.36
C ILE A 180 1.66 -4.48 -1.89
N ARG A 181 2.88 -4.73 -2.37
CA ARG A 181 3.27 -5.96 -3.09
C ARG A 181 3.22 -7.18 -2.17
N GLN A 182 3.76 -7.07 -0.98
CA GLN A 182 3.83 -8.17 -0.02
C GLN A 182 2.43 -8.60 0.47
N PRO A 183 1.53 -7.72 0.97
CA PRO A 183 0.19 -8.15 1.34
C PRO A 183 -0.60 -8.68 0.13
N ALA A 184 -0.41 -8.14 -1.07
CA ALA A 184 -1.02 -8.70 -2.28
C ALA A 184 -0.56 -10.15 -2.54
N ALA A 185 0.74 -10.43 -2.38
CA ALA A 185 1.27 -11.78 -2.58
C ALA A 185 0.70 -12.81 -1.59
N VAL A 186 0.59 -12.45 -0.30
CA VAL A 186 0.13 -13.41 0.73
C VAL A 186 -1.41 -13.50 0.84
N THR A 187 -2.15 -12.65 0.14
CA THR A 187 -3.62 -12.70 0.07
C THR A 187 -4.14 -13.12 -1.30
N GLY A 188 -3.26 -13.35 -2.30
CA GLY A 188 -3.65 -13.75 -3.65
C GLY A 188 -4.34 -12.63 -4.44
N THR A 189 -3.98 -11.37 -4.19
CA THR A 189 -4.48 -10.19 -4.90
C THR A 189 -3.39 -9.55 -5.76
N VAL A 190 -3.71 -8.47 -6.49
CA VAL A 190 -2.76 -7.72 -7.31
C VAL A 190 -2.49 -6.36 -6.69
N GLY A 191 -1.23 -6.08 -6.44
CA GLY A 191 -0.78 -4.79 -5.92
C GLY A 191 0.34 -4.20 -6.77
N VAL A 192 0.21 -2.94 -7.16
CA VAL A 192 1.20 -2.24 -7.98
C VAL A 192 1.82 -1.08 -7.19
N LYS A 193 3.15 -1.11 -7.06
CA LYS A 193 3.93 0.05 -6.64
C LYS A 193 4.36 0.83 -7.88
N PRO A 194 3.77 2.00 -8.17
CA PRO A 194 4.20 2.84 -9.27
C PRO A 194 5.66 3.28 -9.12
N THR A 195 6.24 3.76 -10.21
CA THR A 195 7.52 4.49 -10.18
C THR A 195 7.43 5.62 -9.16
N TYR A 196 8.50 5.82 -8.36
CA TYR A 196 8.56 6.90 -7.37
C TYR A 196 8.24 8.24 -8.04
N GLY A 197 7.27 8.96 -7.49
CA GLY A 197 6.76 10.19 -8.08
C GLY A 197 5.70 10.00 -9.18
N GLY A 198 5.36 8.77 -9.59
CA GLY A 198 4.30 8.51 -10.59
C GLY A 198 2.89 8.79 -10.06
N THR A 199 2.70 8.80 -8.74
CA THR A 199 1.48 9.22 -8.04
C THR A 199 1.83 10.19 -6.93
N SER A 200 0.95 11.15 -6.65
CA SER A 200 1.18 12.18 -5.63
C SER A 200 1.13 11.61 -4.19
N ARG A 201 2.02 12.10 -3.35
CA ARG A 201 2.04 11.86 -1.89
C ARG A 201 1.36 12.96 -1.09
N HIS A 202 0.85 14.03 -1.73
CA HIS A 202 0.15 15.10 -1.03
C HIS A 202 -1.07 14.55 -0.30
N GLY A 203 -1.17 14.86 1.01
CA GLY A 203 -2.23 14.37 1.88
C GLY A 203 -2.10 12.89 2.28
N VAL A 204 -0.93 12.29 2.06
CA VAL A 204 -0.57 10.97 2.62
C VAL A 204 0.25 11.18 3.88
N ILE A 205 -0.08 10.48 4.96
CA ILE A 205 0.72 10.51 6.19
C ILE A 205 2.08 9.87 5.90
N ALA A 206 3.13 10.67 6.01
CA ALA A 206 4.48 10.26 5.62
C ALA A 206 5.12 9.30 6.62
N MET A 207 5.71 8.22 6.11
CA MET A 207 6.65 7.37 6.84
C MET A 207 8.09 7.71 6.44
N ALA A 208 8.48 7.46 5.19
CA ALA A 208 9.82 7.72 4.66
C ALA A 208 9.73 8.48 3.34
N SER A 209 10.03 9.78 3.36
CA SER A 209 9.74 10.71 2.26
C SER A 209 10.42 10.36 0.94
N SER A 210 11.58 9.68 0.95
CA SER A 210 12.30 9.28 -0.26
C SER A 210 11.90 7.90 -0.79
N LEU A 211 10.95 7.23 -0.15
CA LEU A 211 10.55 5.86 -0.44
C LEU A 211 9.03 5.67 -0.58
N ASP A 212 8.22 6.43 0.15
CA ASP A 212 6.76 6.29 0.17
C ASP A 212 6.17 6.47 -1.22
N GLN A 213 5.30 5.54 -1.63
CA GLN A 213 4.62 5.59 -2.91
C GLN A 213 3.18 5.09 -2.77
N PRO A 214 2.16 5.93 -3.05
CA PRO A 214 0.78 5.48 -3.22
C PRO A 214 0.63 4.58 -4.44
N GLY A 215 -0.26 3.59 -4.35
CA GLY A 215 -0.50 2.71 -5.49
C GLY A 215 -1.83 1.97 -5.41
N PRO A 216 -2.26 1.40 -6.55
CA PRO A 216 -3.51 0.69 -6.70
C PRO A 216 -3.39 -0.77 -6.27
N CYS A 217 -4.49 -1.29 -5.73
CA CYS A 217 -4.68 -2.70 -5.40
C CYS A 217 -6.04 -3.16 -5.94
N ALA A 218 -6.11 -4.39 -6.48
CA ALA A 218 -7.33 -5.02 -6.96
C ALA A 218 -7.20 -6.54 -7.01
N ARG A 219 -8.24 -7.23 -7.48
CA ARG A 219 -8.17 -8.68 -7.72
C ARG A 219 -7.56 -9.05 -9.08
N THR A 220 -7.55 -8.11 -10.03
CA THR A 220 -7.02 -8.35 -11.39
C THR A 220 -6.00 -7.30 -11.81
N VAL A 221 -5.11 -7.66 -12.75
CA VAL A 221 -4.13 -6.75 -13.34
C VAL A 221 -4.82 -5.61 -14.07
N LEU A 222 -5.91 -5.90 -14.81
CA LEU A 222 -6.66 -4.87 -15.56
C LEU A 222 -7.27 -3.83 -14.61
N ASP A 223 -7.87 -4.26 -13.50
CA ASP A 223 -8.46 -3.35 -12.53
C ASP A 223 -7.40 -2.45 -11.85
N THR A 224 -6.23 -3.02 -11.52
CA THR A 224 -5.10 -2.25 -11.00
C THR A 224 -4.57 -1.24 -12.03
N ALA A 225 -4.52 -1.60 -13.31
CA ALA A 225 -4.12 -0.70 -14.39
C ALA A 225 -5.11 0.46 -14.59
N LEU A 226 -6.41 0.17 -14.57
CA LEU A 226 -7.47 1.19 -14.62
C LEU A 226 -7.37 2.17 -13.45
N LEU A 227 -7.19 1.66 -12.24
CA LEU A 227 -7.05 2.52 -11.06
C LEU A 227 -5.73 3.29 -11.08
N HIS A 228 -4.63 2.71 -11.59
CA HIS A 228 -3.37 3.42 -11.77
C HIS A 228 -3.52 4.65 -12.65
N GLU A 229 -4.21 4.54 -13.79
CA GLU A 229 -4.47 5.67 -14.69
C GLU A 229 -5.31 6.77 -14.04
N VAL A 230 -6.23 6.41 -13.14
CA VAL A 230 -7.02 7.38 -12.36
C VAL A 230 -6.16 8.16 -11.37
N ILE A 231 -5.29 7.47 -10.62
CA ILE A 231 -4.54 8.09 -9.52
C ILE A 231 -3.18 8.69 -9.94
N GLY A 232 -2.67 8.30 -11.11
CA GLY A 232 -1.36 8.71 -11.64
C GLY A 232 -1.30 10.17 -12.08
N GLY A 233 -0.07 10.66 -12.28
CA GLY A 233 0.23 11.96 -12.90
C GLY A 233 0.73 13.03 -11.93
N HIS A 234 1.20 14.12 -12.55
CA HIS A 234 1.81 15.25 -11.86
C HIS A 234 0.86 15.96 -10.89
N ASP A 235 1.41 16.41 -9.77
CA ASP A 235 0.72 17.22 -8.76
C ASP A 235 1.64 18.35 -8.28
N PRO A 236 1.30 19.62 -8.53
CA PRO A 236 2.08 20.75 -8.05
C PRO A 236 2.19 20.85 -6.52
N MET A 237 1.34 20.13 -5.77
CA MET A 237 1.40 20.04 -4.32
C MET A 237 2.42 19.00 -3.82
N ASP A 238 2.96 18.16 -4.70
CA ASP A 238 4.05 17.22 -4.41
C ASP A 238 5.21 17.43 -5.38
N GLN A 239 6.26 18.11 -4.91
CA GLN A 239 7.46 18.42 -5.70
C GLN A 239 8.21 17.19 -6.22
N THR A 240 7.93 16.00 -5.68
CA THR A 240 8.55 14.76 -6.15
C THR A 240 7.74 14.08 -7.25
N SER A 241 6.52 14.55 -7.53
CA SER A 241 5.70 14.00 -8.60
C SER A 241 6.28 14.32 -9.97
N ILE A 242 6.29 13.32 -10.86
CA ILE A 242 6.91 13.40 -12.18
C ILE A 242 5.98 14.15 -13.14
N ASP A 243 6.48 15.21 -13.76
CA ASP A 243 5.73 15.95 -14.80
C ASP A 243 5.89 15.26 -16.15
N GLN A 244 5.20 14.14 -16.30
CA GLN A 244 5.10 13.34 -17.52
C GLN A 244 3.70 12.74 -17.65
N PRO A 245 3.26 12.40 -18.88
CA PRO A 245 2.01 11.68 -19.09
C PRO A 245 1.95 10.37 -18.30
N VAL A 246 0.78 10.05 -17.78
CA VAL A 246 0.55 8.75 -17.16
C VAL A 246 0.69 7.65 -18.21
N PRO A 247 1.47 6.58 -17.94
CA PRO A 247 1.60 5.48 -18.89
C PRO A 247 0.24 4.82 -19.18
N ALA A 248 0.03 4.40 -20.44
CA ALA A 248 -1.19 3.67 -20.87
C ALA A 248 -1.21 2.23 -20.34
N THR A 249 -1.28 2.08 -19.03
CA THR A 249 -1.19 0.76 -18.34
C THR A 249 -2.38 -0.13 -18.63
N THR A 250 -3.56 0.45 -18.87
CA THR A 250 -4.76 -0.29 -19.26
C THR A 250 -4.62 -0.96 -20.63
N GLU A 251 -4.01 -0.27 -21.58
CA GLU A 251 -3.72 -0.83 -22.92
C GLU A 251 -2.72 -1.98 -22.78
N ALA A 252 -1.61 -1.77 -22.07
CA ALA A 252 -0.61 -2.80 -21.82
C ALA A 252 -1.21 -4.04 -21.13
N ALA A 253 -2.08 -3.86 -20.13
CA ALA A 253 -2.73 -4.97 -19.41
C ALA A 253 -3.67 -5.81 -20.32
N ARG A 254 -4.17 -5.26 -21.43
CA ARG A 254 -5.04 -5.95 -22.38
C ARG A 254 -4.29 -6.75 -23.45
N ILE A 255 -3.02 -6.42 -23.71
CA ILE A 255 -2.22 -7.08 -24.75
C ILE A 255 -2.04 -8.57 -24.42
N GLY A 256 -1.69 -8.92 -23.17
CA GLY A 256 -1.57 -10.30 -22.70
C GLY A 256 -0.57 -11.17 -23.48
N ASP A 257 0.45 -10.57 -24.11
CA ASP A 257 1.43 -11.24 -24.94
C ASP A 257 2.86 -10.93 -24.45
N VAL A 258 3.62 -11.99 -24.17
CA VAL A 258 5.02 -11.89 -23.72
C VAL A 258 6.02 -12.39 -24.76
N ARG A 259 5.58 -12.74 -25.97
CA ARG A 259 6.45 -13.27 -27.01
C ARG A 259 7.54 -12.28 -27.40
N GLY A 260 8.78 -12.75 -27.35
CA GLY A 260 9.96 -11.95 -27.65
C GLY A 260 10.36 -10.93 -26.56
N MET A 261 9.64 -10.89 -25.43
CA MET A 261 10.10 -10.14 -24.25
C MET A 261 11.27 -10.87 -23.58
N ARG A 262 12.28 -10.12 -23.21
CA ARG A 262 13.42 -10.64 -22.43
C ARG A 262 13.11 -10.46 -20.93
N ILE A 263 12.95 -11.56 -20.23
CA ILE A 263 12.62 -11.59 -18.81
C ILE A 263 13.87 -11.95 -18.01
N GLY A 264 14.36 -11.01 -17.19
CA GLY A 264 15.53 -11.21 -16.35
C GLY A 264 15.18 -11.90 -15.03
N VAL A 265 15.88 -12.98 -14.71
CA VAL A 265 15.89 -13.63 -13.38
C VAL A 265 17.15 -13.18 -12.65
N VAL A 266 16.98 -12.53 -11.50
CA VAL A 266 18.12 -11.99 -10.73
C VAL A 266 18.76 -13.11 -9.92
N ARG A 267 20.04 -13.41 -10.22
CA ARG A 267 20.81 -14.48 -9.56
C ARG A 267 20.89 -14.31 -8.05
N GLU A 268 21.11 -13.10 -7.57
CA GLU A 268 21.25 -12.75 -6.15
C GLU A 268 19.92 -12.83 -5.37
N LEU A 269 18.81 -12.95 -6.07
CA LEU A 269 17.47 -13.21 -5.50
C LEU A 269 17.05 -14.68 -5.66
N SER A 270 17.96 -15.54 -6.12
CA SER A 270 17.81 -17.00 -6.16
C SER A 270 18.70 -17.60 -5.08
N GLY A 271 18.22 -18.55 -4.30
CA GLY A 271 19.07 -19.19 -3.29
C GLY A 271 18.36 -19.53 -1.98
N GLU A 272 19.10 -19.59 -0.90
CA GLU A 272 18.59 -20.01 0.41
C GLU A 272 17.63 -19.00 1.03
N GLY A 273 16.68 -19.50 1.82
CA GLY A 273 15.73 -18.67 2.58
C GLY A 273 14.29 -18.70 2.08
N TYR A 274 14.03 -19.30 0.92
CA TYR A 274 12.68 -19.49 0.43
C TYR A 274 12.06 -20.81 0.94
N GLN A 275 10.76 -20.78 1.18
CA GLN A 275 10.01 -22.03 1.36
C GLN A 275 9.98 -22.83 0.05
N PRO A 276 10.11 -24.16 0.08
CA PRO A 276 10.12 -24.99 -1.14
C PRO A 276 8.92 -24.79 -2.04
N GLY A 277 7.74 -24.51 -1.46
CA GLY A 277 6.53 -24.21 -2.21
C GLY A 277 6.59 -22.90 -2.99
N VAL A 278 7.28 -21.88 -2.47
CA VAL A 278 7.49 -20.60 -3.16
C VAL A 278 8.47 -20.78 -4.32
N GLU A 279 9.56 -21.52 -4.11
CA GLU A 279 10.53 -21.83 -5.17
C GLU A 279 9.88 -22.63 -6.31
N ALA A 280 9.09 -23.65 -5.97
CA ALA A 280 8.38 -24.44 -6.97
C ALA A 280 7.44 -23.59 -7.83
N ARG A 281 6.64 -22.69 -7.20
CA ARG A 281 5.74 -21.79 -7.95
C ARG A 281 6.51 -20.76 -8.78
N PHE A 282 7.65 -20.30 -8.32
CA PHE A 282 8.51 -19.39 -9.10
C PHE A 282 9.09 -20.11 -10.33
N THR A 283 9.61 -21.33 -10.15
CA THR A 283 10.11 -22.16 -11.26
C THR A 283 9.04 -22.37 -12.31
N GLU A 284 7.83 -22.78 -11.91
CA GLU A 284 6.70 -22.97 -12.83
C GLU A 284 6.31 -21.66 -13.54
N THR A 285 6.43 -20.52 -12.87
CA THR A 285 6.17 -19.21 -13.49
C THR A 285 7.20 -18.92 -14.59
N VAL A 286 8.48 -19.21 -14.36
CA VAL A 286 9.54 -19.05 -15.35
C VAL A 286 9.33 -19.99 -16.54
N GLU A 287 8.97 -21.25 -16.29
CA GLU A 287 8.64 -22.23 -17.32
C GLU A 287 7.42 -21.80 -18.16
N LEU A 288 6.38 -21.28 -17.50
CA LEU A 288 5.18 -20.76 -18.17
C LEU A 288 5.53 -19.58 -19.10
N LEU A 289 6.32 -18.60 -18.62
CA LEU A 289 6.76 -17.46 -19.43
C LEU A 289 7.56 -17.93 -20.65
N THR A 290 8.46 -18.88 -20.46
CA THR A 290 9.22 -19.49 -21.55
C THR A 290 8.29 -20.20 -22.56
N GLY A 291 7.32 -20.96 -22.06
CA GLY A 291 6.31 -21.65 -22.89
C GLY A 291 5.41 -20.69 -23.67
N LEU A 292 5.17 -19.49 -23.15
CA LEU A 292 4.44 -18.41 -23.82
C LEU A 292 5.30 -17.63 -24.83
N GLY A 293 6.60 -17.94 -24.94
CA GLY A 293 7.50 -17.37 -25.93
C GLY A 293 8.34 -16.19 -25.44
N ALA A 294 8.44 -15.97 -24.14
CA ALA A 294 9.42 -15.03 -23.57
C ALA A 294 10.84 -15.64 -23.62
N GLU A 295 11.84 -14.81 -23.77
CA GLU A 295 13.26 -15.16 -23.61
C GLU A 295 13.64 -14.92 -22.14
N VAL A 296 13.94 -15.97 -21.39
CA VAL A 296 14.39 -15.86 -20.00
C VAL A 296 15.90 -15.78 -19.96
N VAL A 297 16.43 -14.73 -19.31
CA VAL A 297 17.87 -14.47 -19.17
C VAL A 297 18.25 -14.31 -17.70
N GLU A 298 19.39 -14.86 -17.31
CA GLU A 298 19.97 -14.59 -15.99
C GLU A 298 20.65 -13.21 -15.98
N VAL A 299 20.38 -12.42 -14.94
CA VAL A 299 21.02 -11.12 -14.71
C VAL A 299 21.64 -11.09 -13.32
N SER A 300 22.70 -10.27 -13.15
CA SER A 300 23.37 -10.10 -11.85
C SER A 300 23.15 -8.69 -11.31
N CYS A 301 22.77 -8.60 -10.05
CA CYS A 301 22.58 -7.37 -9.29
C CYS A 301 23.33 -7.49 -7.93
N PRO A 302 24.66 -7.46 -7.94
CA PRO A 302 25.49 -7.87 -6.78
C PRO A 302 25.29 -6.99 -5.53
N ASN A 303 24.80 -5.75 -5.69
CA ASN A 303 24.56 -4.87 -4.54
C ASN A 303 23.17 -5.09 -3.91
N PHE A 304 22.33 -5.99 -4.44
CA PHE A 304 21.02 -6.28 -3.85
C PHE A 304 21.12 -6.92 -2.47
N GLU A 305 22.22 -7.62 -2.16
CA GLU A 305 22.49 -8.15 -0.81
C GLU A 305 22.51 -7.05 0.27
N TYR A 306 22.82 -5.80 -0.12
CA TYR A 306 22.85 -4.66 0.80
C TYR A 306 21.54 -3.86 0.83
N ALA A 307 20.52 -4.24 0.06
CA ALA A 307 19.28 -3.47 -0.05
C ALA A 307 18.54 -3.39 1.29
N LEU A 308 18.37 -4.54 1.96
CA LEU A 308 17.67 -4.61 3.25
C LEU A 308 18.40 -3.81 4.35
N PRO A 309 19.72 -3.98 4.60
CA PRO A 309 20.46 -3.14 5.53
C PRO A 309 20.38 -1.64 5.20
N ALA A 310 20.51 -1.26 3.93
CA ALA A 310 20.41 0.14 3.51
C ALA A 310 19.02 0.72 3.78
N TYR A 311 17.95 -0.05 3.52
CA TYR A 311 16.59 0.36 3.83
C TYR A 311 16.40 0.61 5.32
N TYR A 312 16.87 -0.29 6.20
CA TYR A 312 16.73 -0.14 7.65
C TYR A 312 17.65 0.91 8.28
N LEU A 313 18.51 1.55 7.49
CA LEU A 313 19.20 2.79 7.88
C LEU A 313 18.49 4.05 7.37
N ILE A 314 18.01 4.04 6.12
CA ILE A 314 17.34 5.18 5.50
C ILE A 314 15.94 5.38 6.09
N GLN A 315 15.12 4.34 6.11
CA GLN A 315 13.72 4.43 6.51
C GLN A 315 13.56 4.92 7.96
N PRO A 316 14.23 4.37 9.00
CA PRO A 316 14.10 4.89 10.36
C PRO A 316 14.63 6.32 10.52
N ALA A 317 15.68 6.69 9.78
CA ALA A 317 16.18 8.05 9.77
C ALA A 317 15.11 9.04 9.29
N GLU A 318 14.44 8.73 8.21
CA GLU A 318 13.34 9.54 7.68
C GLU A 318 12.08 9.51 8.56
N VAL A 319 11.76 8.36 9.18
CA VAL A 319 10.69 8.23 10.20
C VAL A 319 10.94 9.15 11.37
N SER A 320 12.16 9.16 11.92
CA SER A 320 12.52 10.04 13.04
C SER A 320 12.22 11.51 12.72
N SER A 321 12.57 11.95 11.51
CA SER A 321 12.28 13.30 11.02
C SER A 321 10.78 13.53 10.79
N ASN A 322 10.10 12.62 10.08
CA ASN A 322 8.70 12.78 9.71
C ASN A 322 7.76 12.74 10.93
N LEU A 323 7.99 11.83 11.89
CA LEU A 323 7.13 11.70 13.06
C LEU A 323 7.45 12.73 14.15
N ALA A 324 8.47 13.59 13.99
CA ALA A 324 8.73 14.73 14.86
C ALA A 324 7.59 15.76 14.87
N ARG A 325 6.77 15.80 13.80
CA ARG A 325 5.58 16.68 13.71
C ARG A 325 4.47 16.40 14.72
N TYR A 326 4.46 15.19 15.28
CA TYR A 326 3.50 14.80 16.32
C TYR A 326 4.06 15.17 17.69
N ASP A 327 4.03 16.46 17.98
CA ASP A 327 4.64 17.13 19.13
C ASP A 327 3.64 17.50 20.21
N ALA A 328 2.38 17.06 20.11
CA ALA A 328 1.25 17.40 20.97
C ALA A 328 0.80 18.87 20.87
N MET A 329 1.34 19.67 19.93
CA MET A 329 1.04 21.11 19.87
C MET A 329 0.05 21.48 18.77
N ARG A 330 0.12 20.80 17.60
CA ARG A 330 -0.60 21.24 16.40
C ARG A 330 -1.90 20.48 16.15
N TYR A 331 -1.86 19.15 16.24
CA TYR A 331 -3.01 18.26 16.00
C TYR A 331 -2.70 16.84 16.49
N GLY A 332 -3.73 16.02 16.59
CA GLY A 332 -3.63 14.66 17.11
C GLY A 332 -3.80 14.60 18.63
N LEU A 333 -3.27 13.55 19.22
CA LEU A 333 -3.33 13.31 20.67
C LEU A 333 -2.58 14.40 21.43
N ARG A 334 -3.14 14.84 22.56
CA ARG A 334 -2.51 15.74 23.53
C ARG A 334 -2.90 15.30 24.92
N LEU A 335 -1.94 14.94 25.74
CA LEU A 335 -2.13 14.46 27.11
C LEU A 335 -1.41 15.37 28.09
N ASP A 336 -1.90 15.38 29.34
CA ASP A 336 -1.33 16.11 30.46
C ASP A 336 -1.18 17.63 30.24
N ASP A 337 -2.08 18.20 29.41
CA ASP A 337 -2.14 19.65 29.16
C ASP A 337 -3.07 20.32 30.18
N ASP A 338 -2.68 20.30 31.44
CA ASP A 338 -3.43 20.80 32.61
C ASP A 338 -3.02 22.20 33.03
N GLY A 339 -2.00 22.79 32.38
CA GLY A 339 -1.42 24.10 32.71
C GLY A 339 -0.27 24.04 33.71
N ASP A 340 -0.06 22.89 34.37
CA ASP A 340 1.03 22.70 35.35
C ASP A 340 2.27 22.05 34.72
N HIS A 341 2.11 21.37 33.56
CA HIS A 341 3.19 20.73 32.85
C HIS A 341 3.83 21.61 31.78
N SER A 342 5.15 21.51 31.66
CA SER A 342 5.87 22.17 30.56
C SER A 342 5.55 21.54 29.21
N ALA A 343 5.75 22.26 28.10
CA ALA A 343 5.56 21.73 26.74
C ALA A 343 6.36 20.45 26.49
N GLU A 344 7.57 20.33 27.06
CA GLU A 344 8.39 19.12 26.97
C GLU A 344 7.72 17.93 27.69
N GLN A 345 7.16 18.17 28.89
CA GLN A 345 6.46 17.13 29.66
C GLN A 345 5.20 16.65 28.92
N VAL A 346 4.39 17.57 28.39
CA VAL A 346 3.20 17.28 27.56
C VAL A 346 3.60 16.48 26.33
N MET A 347 4.65 16.88 25.60
CA MET A 347 5.15 16.16 24.44
C MET A 347 5.63 14.75 24.82
N ARG A 348 6.38 14.60 25.92
CA ARG A 348 6.89 13.31 26.40
C ARG A 348 5.75 12.37 26.78
N ALA A 349 4.78 12.82 27.55
CA ALA A 349 3.61 12.03 27.94
C ALA A 349 2.80 11.60 26.72
N THR A 350 2.49 12.52 25.82
CA THR A 350 1.73 12.28 24.60
C THR A 350 2.41 11.27 23.68
N ARG A 351 3.68 11.49 23.33
CA ARG A 351 4.44 10.59 22.45
C ARG A 351 4.66 9.21 23.11
N GLY A 352 4.88 9.20 24.42
CA GLY A 352 5.02 7.98 25.22
C GLY A 352 3.78 7.10 25.20
N ALA A 353 2.59 7.68 25.29
CA ALA A 353 1.32 6.94 25.28
C ALA A 353 0.76 6.71 23.88
N GLY A 354 0.97 7.65 22.96
CA GLY A 354 0.34 7.64 21.64
C GLY A 354 1.01 6.73 20.60
N PHE A 355 2.35 6.61 20.64
CA PHE A 355 3.07 5.73 19.72
C PHE A 355 3.19 4.30 20.25
N GLY A 356 3.00 3.32 19.39
CA GLY A 356 3.27 1.91 19.64
C GLY A 356 4.77 1.59 19.74
N ALA A 357 5.07 0.35 20.11
CA ALA A 357 6.46 -0.09 20.38
C ALA A 357 7.34 -0.03 19.14
N GLU A 358 6.84 -0.47 17.96
CA GLU A 358 7.60 -0.46 16.72
C GLU A 358 7.88 0.96 16.23
N ALA A 359 6.89 1.87 16.31
CA ALA A 359 7.09 3.28 15.98
C ALA A 359 8.18 3.91 16.84
N LYS A 360 8.16 3.68 18.15
CA LYS A 360 9.20 4.15 19.08
C LYS A 360 10.57 3.59 18.74
N ARG A 361 10.66 2.30 18.43
CA ARG A 361 11.91 1.64 18.04
C ARG A 361 12.53 2.31 16.83
N ARG A 362 11.75 2.52 15.77
CA ARG A 362 12.25 3.14 14.53
C ARG A 362 12.60 4.62 14.72
N ILE A 363 11.85 5.37 15.51
CA ILE A 363 12.19 6.75 15.86
C ILE A 363 13.56 6.81 16.57
N ILE A 364 13.80 5.92 17.54
CA ILE A 364 15.07 5.86 18.30
C ILE A 364 16.23 5.47 17.38
N LEU A 365 16.08 4.40 16.57
CA LEU A 365 17.09 3.96 15.62
C LEU A 365 17.42 5.05 14.59
N GLY A 366 16.40 5.73 14.06
CA GLY A 366 16.59 6.81 13.11
C GLY A 366 17.28 8.04 13.73
N THR A 367 16.91 8.41 14.94
CA THR A 367 17.57 9.49 15.68
C THR A 367 19.05 9.16 15.92
N TYR A 368 19.37 7.93 16.28
CA TYR A 368 20.73 7.48 16.46
C TYR A 368 21.54 7.53 15.13
N ALA A 369 20.97 7.02 14.04
CA ALA A 369 21.61 7.03 12.73
C ALA A 369 21.89 8.45 12.19
N LEU A 370 21.09 9.44 12.61
CA LEU A 370 21.22 10.85 12.22
C LEU A 370 22.09 11.67 13.20
N SER A 371 22.51 11.10 14.33
CA SER A 371 23.25 11.83 15.34
C SER A 371 24.67 12.17 14.89
N ALA A 372 25.26 13.20 15.52
CA ALA A 372 26.61 13.67 15.22
C ALA A 372 27.63 12.54 15.39
N GLY A 373 28.50 12.35 14.39
CA GLY A 373 29.51 11.30 14.33
C GLY A 373 29.02 9.98 13.72
N TYR A 374 27.72 9.76 13.56
CA TYR A 374 27.14 8.57 12.96
C TYR A 374 26.49 8.78 11.60
N PHE A 375 26.12 10.02 11.28
CA PHE A 375 25.41 10.37 10.04
C PHE A 375 26.14 9.86 8.79
N ASP A 376 27.44 10.13 8.63
CA ASP A 376 28.20 9.73 7.45
C ASP A 376 28.44 8.22 7.43
N ALA A 377 28.63 7.60 8.60
CA ALA A 377 28.88 6.18 8.73
C ALA A 377 27.64 5.33 8.39
N TYR A 378 26.46 5.76 8.78
CA TYR A 378 25.21 5.02 8.59
C TYR A 378 24.38 5.58 7.45
N TYR A 379 23.75 6.74 7.61
CA TYR A 379 22.84 7.29 6.62
C TYR A 379 23.57 7.62 5.30
N GLY A 380 24.73 8.28 5.39
CA GLY A 380 25.54 8.59 4.20
C GLY A 380 26.00 7.35 3.44
N SER A 381 26.40 6.28 4.15
CA SER A 381 26.79 5.01 3.54
C SER A 381 25.58 4.30 2.89
N ALA A 382 24.42 4.30 3.54
CA ALA A 382 23.20 3.72 2.97
C ALA A 382 22.76 4.43 1.68
N GLN A 383 22.88 5.77 1.60
CA GLN A 383 22.61 6.52 0.38
C GLN A 383 23.58 6.16 -0.77
N LYS A 384 24.86 5.87 -0.47
CA LYS A 384 25.83 5.40 -1.47
C LYS A 384 25.46 4.01 -1.99
N ILE A 385 25.04 3.09 -1.10
CA ILE A 385 24.55 1.76 -1.48
C ILE A 385 23.31 1.88 -2.39
N ARG A 386 22.35 2.75 -2.07
CA ARG A 386 21.19 3.01 -2.93
C ARG A 386 21.61 3.38 -4.36
N THR A 387 22.66 4.19 -4.51
CA THR A 387 23.21 4.54 -5.84
C THR A 387 23.82 3.33 -6.55
N LEU A 388 24.48 2.42 -5.83
CA LEU A 388 25.04 1.19 -6.41
C LEU A 388 23.91 0.26 -6.88
N ILE A 389 22.86 0.09 -6.10
CA ILE A 389 21.67 -0.69 -6.47
C ILE A 389 21.02 -0.12 -7.74
N GLN A 390 20.91 1.21 -7.84
CA GLN A 390 20.41 1.84 -9.08
C GLN A 390 21.26 1.53 -10.31
N ARG A 391 22.58 1.41 -10.13
CA ARG A 391 23.50 1.01 -11.23
C ARG A 391 23.33 -0.45 -11.63
N ASP A 392 23.06 -1.35 -10.67
CA ASP A 392 22.74 -2.76 -10.96
C ASP A 392 21.48 -2.85 -11.83
N PHE A 393 20.40 -2.14 -11.47
CA PHE A 393 19.20 -2.04 -12.31
C PHE A 393 19.52 -1.50 -13.70
N ALA A 394 20.27 -0.39 -13.79
CA ALA A 394 20.64 0.20 -15.09
C ALA A 394 21.47 -0.77 -15.96
N GLN A 395 22.26 -1.64 -15.36
CA GLN A 395 22.98 -2.69 -16.07
C GLN A 395 22.05 -3.82 -16.51
N ALA A 396 21.14 -4.28 -15.63
CA ALA A 396 20.18 -5.33 -15.94
C ALA A 396 19.25 -4.96 -17.12
N TRP A 397 18.77 -3.71 -17.16
CA TRP A 397 17.91 -3.18 -18.23
C TRP A 397 18.56 -3.14 -19.62
N ARG A 398 19.86 -3.40 -19.75
CA ARG A 398 20.51 -3.54 -21.06
C ARG A 398 20.24 -4.91 -21.69
N SER A 399 19.96 -5.91 -20.88
CA SER A 399 19.78 -7.31 -21.28
C SER A 399 18.35 -7.82 -21.17
N CYS A 400 17.48 -7.13 -20.43
CA CYS A 400 16.10 -7.56 -20.24
C CYS A 400 15.11 -6.39 -20.26
N ASP A 401 13.84 -6.71 -20.52
CA ASP A 401 12.74 -5.76 -20.61
C ASP A 401 11.91 -5.72 -19.34
N ALA A 402 11.94 -6.81 -18.56
CA ALA A 402 11.34 -6.92 -17.22
C ALA A 402 12.19 -7.85 -16.35
N LEU A 403 12.09 -7.66 -15.02
CA LEU A 403 12.66 -8.57 -14.03
C LEU A 403 11.54 -9.34 -13.34
N VAL A 404 11.79 -10.60 -13.02
CA VAL A 404 10.88 -11.45 -12.26
C VAL A 404 11.58 -12.07 -11.05
N ALA A 405 10.89 -12.07 -9.92
CA ALA A 405 11.38 -12.68 -8.68
C ALA A 405 10.20 -13.05 -7.77
N PRO A 406 10.35 -13.99 -6.81
CA PRO A 406 9.35 -14.20 -5.76
C PRO A 406 9.11 -12.91 -4.97
N THR A 407 7.86 -12.57 -4.66
CA THR A 407 7.55 -11.34 -3.91
C THR A 407 7.89 -11.48 -2.42
N THR A 408 7.72 -12.68 -1.86
CA THR A 408 7.99 -12.99 -0.45
C THR A 408 8.70 -14.33 -0.33
N PRO A 409 9.54 -14.54 0.72
CA PRO A 409 10.24 -15.81 0.91
C PRO A 409 9.31 -16.94 1.38
N THR A 410 8.20 -16.58 2.01
CA THR A 410 7.27 -17.54 2.63
C THR A 410 5.82 -17.19 2.27
N VAL A 411 4.92 -18.14 2.43
CA VAL A 411 3.48 -17.86 2.51
C VAL A 411 3.16 -17.08 3.79
N ALA A 412 1.90 -16.65 3.94
CA ALA A 412 1.44 -15.97 5.16
C ALA A 412 1.77 -16.81 6.39
N PHE A 413 2.49 -16.23 7.35
CA PHE A 413 2.82 -16.86 8.64
C PHE A 413 1.69 -16.65 9.66
N THR A 414 1.72 -17.41 10.77
CA THR A 414 0.70 -17.35 11.81
C THR A 414 0.79 -16.02 12.59
N LEU A 415 -0.34 -15.46 12.97
CA LEU A 415 -0.40 -14.29 13.86
C LEU A 415 0.36 -14.57 15.17
N GLY A 416 1.16 -13.60 15.60
CA GLY A 416 2.01 -13.70 16.78
C GLY A 416 3.35 -14.43 16.57
N GLU A 417 3.54 -15.16 15.46
CA GLU A 417 4.72 -15.99 15.23
C GLU A 417 6.05 -15.21 15.24
N ARG A 418 6.03 -13.94 14.79
CA ARG A 418 7.25 -13.12 14.62
C ARG A 418 7.26 -11.84 15.42
N THR A 419 6.30 -11.63 16.30
CA THR A 419 6.17 -10.37 17.07
C THR A 419 7.36 -10.11 18.00
N ASP A 420 7.97 -11.16 18.53
CA ASP A 420 9.10 -11.07 19.45
C ASP A 420 10.47 -11.12 18.73
N ASP A 421 10.48 -11.31 17.40
CA ASP A 421 11.69 -11.30 16.57
C ASP A 421 11.60 -10.25 15.46
N PRO A 422 12.03 -9.00 15.72
CA PRO A 422 12.03 -7.94 14.72
C PRO A 422 12.83 -8.27 13.47
N MET A 423 13.92 -9.05 13.58
CA MET A 423 14.74 -9.42 12.42
C MET A 423 13.99 -10.40 11.51
N ALA A 424 13.34 -11.41 12.07
CA ALA A 424 12.50 -12.33 11.29
C ALA A 424 11.31 -11.60 10.64
N MET A 425 10.74 -10.60 11.33
CA MET A 425 9.69 -9.75 10.76
C MET A 425 10.23 -8.89 9.59
N TYR A 426 11.42 -8.32 9.73
CA TYR A 426 12.05 -7.48 8.70
C TYR A 426 12.45 -8.26 7.46
N LEU A 427 12.85 -9.53 7.61
CA LEU A 427 13.18 -10.42 6.49
C LEU A 427 11.94 -10.92 5.73
N SER A 428 10.72 -10.54 6.12
CA SER A 428 9.50 -10.92 5.40
C SER A 428 9.34 -10.24 4.03
N LEU A 429 10.20 -9.28 3.70
CA LEU A 429 10.23 -8.54 2.44
C LEU A 429 11.57 -8.76 1.74
N ILE A 430 11.55 -9.30 0.52
CA ILE A 430 12.78 -9.57 -0.26
C ILE A 430 13.17 -8.40 -1.15
N HIS A 431 12.20 -7.60 -1.60
CA HIS A 431 12.42 -6.54 -2.58
C HIS A 431 12.13 -5.18 -1.99
N ILE A 432 13.16 -4.52 -1.52
CA ILE A 432 13.07 -3.15 -1.04
C ILE A 432 13.85 -2.22 -1.97
#